data_0c6466c2a60024c2008f0c6bdaa3e00d
#
_entry.id   0c6466c2a60024c2008f0c6bdaa3e00d
#
_cell.length_a   1.000
_cell.length_b   1.000
_cell.length_c   1.000
_cell.angle_alpha   90.00
_cell.angle_beta   90.00
_cell.angle_gamma   90.00
#
_symmetry.space_group_name_H-M   'P 1'
#
loop_
_entity.id
_entity.type
_entity.pdbx_description
1 polymer ?
#
loop_
_entity_poly.entity_id
_entity_poly.type
_entity_poly.pdbx_seq_one_letter_code
_entity_poly.pdbx_strand_id
1 'polypeptide(L)'
;VPFTVEQAWPVNGTHYARTCRDWLRRLDERRGSVETVLRKDLSPVEAALQAQRWRIFFMACEELFAWNGGKEWYVGHYLMAPKTSAVVEPIPAMAVAT
;
A
#
# COMPACT_ATOMS: atom_id res chain seq x y z
N VAL A 1 12.84 1.81 20.20
CA VAL A 1 12.17 2.82 21.02
C VAL A 1 10.71 2.46 21.16
N PRO A 2 10.20 2.36 22.38
CA PRO A 2 8.78 2.07 22.57
C PRO A 2 7.93 3.26 22.16
N PHE A 3 6.79 2.92 21.54
CA PHE A 3 5.81 3.90 21.10
C PHE A 3 4.50 3.70 21.85
N THR A 4 3.77 4.79 22.02
CA THR A 4 2.41 4.76 22.55
C THR A 4 1.44 5.00 21.40
N VAL A 5 0.42 4.17 21.30
CA VAL A 5 -0.64 4.37 20.31
C VAL A 5 -1.60 5.42 20.84
N GLU A 6 -1.67 6.56 20.20
CA GLU A 6 -2.57 7.65 20.58
C GLU A 6 -3.95 7.47 19.97
N GLN A 7 -4.02 7.05 18.73
CA GLN A 7 -5.25 6.81 18.01
C GLN A 7 -5.08 5.60 17.09
N ALA A 8 -6.15 4.87 16.90
CA ALA A 8 -6.20 3.76 15.96
C ALA A 8 -7.58 3.73 15.32
N TRP A 9 -7.64 3.50 14.02
CA TRP A 9 -8.92 3.38 13.32
C TRP A 9 -8.78 2.46 12.11
N PRO A 10 -9.84 1.73 11.76
CA PRO A 10 -9.86 0.92 10.57
C PRO A 10 -10.20 1.77 9.35
N VAL A 11 -9.58 1.42 8.23
CA VAL A 11 -9.94 1.94 6.91
C VAL A 11 -10.52 0.77 6.13
N ASN A 12 -11.76 0.92 5.65
CA ASN A 12 -12.45 -0.14 4.93
C ASN A 12 -11.60 -0.65 3.76
N GLY A 13 -11.58 -1.98 3.57
CA GLY A 13 -10.76 -2.62 2.56
C GLY A 13 -11.01 -2.14 1.14
N THR A 14 -12.21 -1.63 0.84
CA THR A 14 -12.52 -1.11 -0.50
C THR A 14 -11.63 0.07 -0.89
N HIS A 15 -11.15 0.84 0.06
CA HIS A 15 -10.20 1.93 -0.21
C HIS A 15 -8.88 1.37 -0.76
N TYR A 16 -8.33 0.35 -0.11
CA TYR A 16 -7.11 -0.28 -0.59
C TYR A 16 -7.33 -1.04 -1.88
N ALA A 17 -8.49 -1.68 -2.06
CA ALA A 17 -8.83 -2.34 -3.31
C ALA A 17 -8.79 -1.37 -4.49
N ARG A 18 -9.32 -0.15 -4.32
CA ARG A 18 -9.25 0.90 -5.35
C ARG A 18 -7.82 1.34 -5.61
N THR A 19 -7.02 1.47 -4.58
CA THR A 19 -5.61 1.80 -4.71
C THR A 19 -4.86 0.73 -5.50
N CYS A 20 -5.09 -0.55 -5.20
CA CYS A 20 -4.48 -1.66 -5.93
C CYS A 20 -4.89 -1.67 -7.40
N ARG A 21 -6.16 -1.35 -7.68
CA ARG A 21 -6.66 -1.23 -9.06
C ARG A 21 -5.94 -0.12 -9.81
N ASP A 22 -5.75 1.02 -9.17
CA ASP A 22 -5.05 2.15 -9.78
C ASP A 22 -3.57 1.83 -10.01
N TRP A 23 -2.93 1.16 -9.07
CA TRP A 23 -1.54 0.73 -9.23
C TRP A 23 -1.40 -0.27 -10.38
N LEU A 24 -2.32 -1.23 -10.49
CA LEU A 24 -2.33 -2.19 -11.58
C LEU A 24 -2.47 -1.49 -12.93
N ARG A 25 -3.40 -0.55 -13.04
CA ARG A 25 -3.61 0.23 -14.26
C ARG A 25 -2.35 0.99 -14.64
N ARG A 26 -1.70 1.65 -13.69
CA ARG A 26 -0.46 2.38 -13.94
C ARG A 26 0.68 1.46 -14.35
N LEU A 27 0.76 0.29 -13.74
CA LEU A 27 1.75 -0.71 -14.10
C LEU A 27 1.54 -1.14 -15.56
N ASP A 28 0.30 -1.44 -15.95
CA ASP A 28 -0.02 -1.86 -17.32
C ASP A 28 0.28 -0.74 -18.34
N GLU A 29 -0.05 0.50 -18.01
CA GLU A 29 0.22 1.65 -18.86
C GLU A 29 1.73 1.94 -19.01
N ARG A 30 2.51 1.62 -17.99
CA ARG A 30 3.95 1.94 -17.92
C ARG A 30 4.82 0.70 -17.86
N ARG A 31 4.35 -0.40 -18.43
CA ARG A 31 5.05 -1.69 -18.37
C ARG A 31 6.51 -1.60 -18.81
N GLY A 32 6.78 -0.88 -19.90
CA GLY A 32 8.14 -0.70 -20.39
C GLY A 32 9.07 -0.01 -19.41
N SER A 33 8.57 1.04 -18.73
CA SER A 33 9.35 1.76 -17.72
C SER A 33 9.61 0.89 -16.50
N VAL A 34 8.62 0.10 -16.07
CA VAL A 34 8.77 -0.83 -14.95
C VAL A 34 9.83 -1.88 -15.24
N GLU A 35 9.79 -2.50 -16.41
CA GLU A 35 10.78 -3.48 -16.80
C GLU A 35 12.18 -2.87 -16.94
N THR A 36 12.28 -1.64 -17.43
CA THR A 36 13.56 -0.93 -17.50
C THR A 36 14.18 -0.75 -16.11
N VAL A 37 13.39 -0.37 -15.11
CA VAL A 37 13.87 -0.23 -13.74
C VAL A 37 14.30 -1.59 -13.18
N LEU A 38 13.51 -2.63 -13.41
CA LEU A 38 13.81 -3.97 -12.90
C LEU A 38 15.05 -4.57 -13.57
N ARG A 39 15.33 -4.22 -14.82
CA ARG A 39 16.52 -4.70 -15.55
C ARG A 39 17.84 -4.18 -15.00
N LYS A 40 17.81 -3.22 -14.11
CA LYS A 40 19.05 -2.74 -13.44
C LYS A 40 19.72 -3.84 -12.63
N ASP A 41 18.92 -4.74 -12.05
CA ASP A 41 19.38 -5.82 -11.18
C ASP A 41 19.00 -7.20 -11.69
N LEU A 42 18.14 -7.31 -12.70
CA LEU A 42 17.59 -8.55 -13.21
C LEU A 42 17.83 -8.68 -14.71
N SER A 43 17.89 -9.92 -15.21
CA SER A 43 17.91 -10.18 -16.64
C SER A 43 16.57 -9.71 -17.27
N PRO A 44 16.52 -9.49 -18.61
CA PRO A 44 15.27 -9.10 -19.26
C PRO A 44 14.13 -10.11 -19.03
N VAL A 45 14.42 -11.40 -19.02
CA VAL A 45 13.40 -12.44 -18.76
C VAL A 45 12.92 -12.38 -17.33
N GLU A 46 13.81 -12.25 -16.37
CA GLU A 46 13.45 -12.14 -14.95
C GLU A 46 12.70 -10.83 -14.65
N ALA A 47 13.08 -9.74 -15.30
CA ALA A 47 12.39 -8.47 -15.14
C ALA A 47 10.95 -8.56 -15.63
N ALA A 48 10.71 -9.19 -16.79
CA ALA A 48 9.35 -9.40 -17.30
C ALA A 48 8.54 -10.29 -16.37
N LEU A 49 9.15 -11.35 -15.84
CA LEU A 49 8.50 -12.25 -14.90
C LEU A 49 8.15 -11.53 -13.60
N GLN A 50 9.04 -10.71 -13.07
CA GLN A 50 8.82 -9.96 -11.84
C GLN A 50 7.71 -8.91 -12.02
N ALA A 51 7.67 -8.23 -13.16
CA ALA A 51 6.59 -7.30 -13.47
C ALA A 51 5.23 -8.02 -13.49
N GLN A 52 5.19 -9.24 -14.05
CA GLN A 52 3.98 -10.05 -14.08
C GLN A 52 3.56 -10.49 -12.66
N ARG A 53 4.51 -10.81 -11.80
CA ARG A 53 4.23 -11.15 -10.40
C ARG A 53 3.63 -9.97 -9.65
N TRP A 54 4.13 -8.77 -9.86
CA TRP A 54 3.54 -7.56 -9.28
C TRP A 54 2.11 -7.35 -9.75
N ARG A 55 1.86 -7.60 -11.03
CA ARG A 55 0.53 -7.49 -11.59
C ARG A 55 -0.46 -8.45 -10.90
N ILE A 56 -0.06 -9.70 -10.74
CA ILE A 56 -0.87 -10.71 -10.05
C ILE A 56 -1.09 -10.33 -8.58
N PHE A 57 -0.08 -9.79 -7.93
CA PHE A 57 -0.16 -9.34 -6.55
C PHE A 57 -1.23 -8.25 -6.39
N PHE A 58 -1.23 -7.24 -7.25
CA PHE A 58 -2.23 -6.18 -7.19
C PHE A 58 -3.64 -6.70 -7.47
N MET A 59 -3.79 -7.63 -8.38
CA MET A 59 -5.08 -8.28 -8.65
C MET A 59 -5.59 -9.04 -7.43
N ALA A 60 -4.73 -9.81 -6.80
CA ALA A 60 -5.08 -10.57 -5.61
C ALA A 60 -5.48 -9.65 -4.45
N CYS A 61 -4.73 -8.59 -4.23
CA CYS A 61 -5.03 -7.62 -3.18
C CYS A 61 -6.37 -6.91 -3.45
N GLU A 62 -6.65 -6.54 -4.68
CA GLU A 62 -7.92 -5.93 -5.06
C GLU A 62 -9.09 -6.85 -4.69
N GLU A 63 -9.01 -8.12 -5.07
CA GLU A 63 -10.05 -9.10 -4.77
C GLU A 63 -10.25 -9.31 -3.28
N LEU A 64 -9.16 -9.48 -2.53
CA LEU A 64 -9.21 -9.73 -1.10
C LEU A 64 -9.81 -8.54 -0.34
N PHE A 65 -9.34 -7.35 -0.62
CA PHE A 65 -9.76 -6.17 0.13
C PHE A 65 -11.14 -5.65 -0.28
N ALA A 66 -11.61 -5.98 -1.48
CA ALA A 66 -12.98 -5.68 -1.90
C ALA A 66 -14.00 -6.68 -1.39
N TRP A 67 -13.56 -7.86 -0.96
CA TRP A 67 -14.44 -8.94 -0.53
C TRP A 67 -15.36 -8.48 0.61
N ASN A 68 -16.60 -8.89 0.52
CA ASN A 68 -17.62 -8.59 1.54
C ASN A 68 -17.72 -7.11 1.89
N GLY A 69 -17.66 -6.23 0.87
CA GLY A 69 -17.77 -4.80 1.09
C GLY A 69 -16.59 -4.20 1.86
N GLY A 70 -15.44 -4.86 1.84
CA GLY A 70 -14.23 -4.39 2.53
C GLY A 70 -14.25 -4.60 4.04
N LYS A 71 -15.13 -5.43 4.55
CA LYS A 71 -15.29 -5.67 5.99
C LYS A 71 -14.43 -6.81 6.51
N GLU A 72 -14.01 -7.74 5.64
CA GLU A 72 -13.20 -8.91 6.02
C GLU A 72 -11.72 -8.55 6.15
N TRP A 73 -11.21 -7.81 5.17
CA TRP A 73 -9.84 -7.34 5.12
C TRP A 73 -9.84 -5.82 5.10
N TYR A 74 -9.10 -5.21 5.99
CA TYR A 74 -9.08 -3.75 6.13
C TYR A 74 -7.67 -3.28 6.50
N VAL A 75 -7.45 -1.99 6.38
CA VAL A 75 -6.17 -1.37 6.73
C VAL A 75 -6.30 -0.71 8.10
N GLY A 76 -5.38 -1.03 8.99
CA GLY A 76 -5.32 -0.38 10.30
C GLY A 76 -4.40 0.83 10.26
N HIS A 77 -4.91 1.98 10.66
CA HIS A 77 -4.10 3.19 10.82
C HIS A 77 -3.86 3.44 12.31
N TYR A 78 -2.62 3.70 12.66
CA TYR A 78 -2.20 3.92 14.04
C TYR A 78 -1.41 5.21 14.12
N LEU A 79 -1.89 6.15 14.92
CA LEU A 79 -1.11 7.34 15.25
C LEU A 79 -0.33 7.03 16.52
N MET A 80 0.98 7.07 16.43
CA MET A 80 1.87 6.70 17.54
C MET A 80 2.77 7.87 17.90
N ALA A 81 3.10 7.96 19.19
CA ALA A 81 4.07 8.91 19.69
C ALA A 81 5.17 8.15 20.43
N PRO A 82 6.43 8.62 20.39
CA PRO A 82 7.49 8.02 21.18
C PRO A 82 7.20 8.24 22.67
N LYS A 83 7.55 7.26 23.52
CA LYS A 83 7.36 7.34 24.96
C LYS A 83 8.35 8.26 25.66
N THR A 84 9.31 8.78 24.95
CA THR A 84 10.25 9.74 25.50
C THR A 84 9.59 11.12 25.56
N SER A 85 10.04 11.97 26.47
CA SER A 85 9.49 13.31 26.72
C SER A 85 9.71 14.33 25.58
N ALA A 86 10.12 13.89 24.41
CA ALA A 86 10.25 14.75 23.24
C ALA A 86 8.87 15.25 22.82
N VAL A 87 8.76 16.57 22.66
CA VAL A 87 7.53 17.17 22.16
C VAL A 87 7.39 16.84 20.70
N VAL A 88 6.38 16.06 20.35
CA VAL A 88 6.05 15.74 18.96
C VAL A 88 4.86 16.61 18.58
N GLU A 89 5.02 17.40 17.53
CA GLU A 89 3.90 18.19 17.02
C GLU A 89 2.82 17.24 16.46
N PRO A 90 1.53 17.51 16.78
CA PRO A 90 0.47 16.65 16.25
C PRO A 90 0.38 16.75 14.74
N ILE A 91 0.26 15.60 14.09
CA ILE A 91 0.05 15.54 12.65
C ILE A 91 -1.36 16.06 12.35
N PRO A 92 -1.53 16.98 11.39
CA PRO A 92 -2.86 17.45 11.03
C PRO A 92 -3.75 16.28 10.61
N ALA A 93 -5.00 16.28 11.07
CA ALA A 93 -5.95 15.20 10.80
C ALA A 93 -6.10 14.92 9.29
N MET A 94 -6.01 15.93 8.46
CA MET A 94 -6.10 15.78 7.00
C MET A 94 -4.94 15.02 6.39
N ALA A 95 -3.77 15.00 7.01
CA ALA A 95 -2.60 14.25 6.50
C ALA A 95 -2.78 12.75 6.73
N VAL A 96 -3.64 12.35 7.64
CA VAL A 96 -3.85 10.96 8.04
C VAL A 96 -5.10 10.37 7.37
N ALA A 97 -6.02 11.19 6.92
CA ALA A 97 -7.32 10.77 6.39
C ALA A 97 -7.29 10.33 4.92
N THR A 98 -6.17 10.43 4.26
CA THR A 98 -6.01 9.94 2.89
C THR A 98 -5.46 8.51 2.89
#